data_b3582aa4cd032ca552a90a073f1aab19
#
_entry.id   b3582aa4cd032ca552a90a073f1aab19
#
_cell.length_a   1.000
_cell.length_b   1.000
_cell.length_c   1.000
_cell.angle_alpha   90.00
_cell.angle_beta   90.00
_cell.angle_gamma   90.00
#
_symmetry.space_group_name_H-M   'P 1'
#
loop_
_entity.id
_entity.type
_entity.pdbx_description
1 polymer ?
#
loop_
_entity_poly.entity_id
_entity_poly.type
_entity_poly.pdbx_seq_one_letter_code
_entity_poly.pdbx_strand_id
1 'polypeptide(L)'
;MRYTIMVVEDDPDIGQLLSLHLQKFGFSLYLCRDFSHVLEEFEKASPHLVLLDINLPMYDGFYWCSKIRAKSPCPILFLSSRSADSDQVYAMMSGRDDFVTKPFSLDVVTAKITAILRRTYGEYASAYSSELKCGDCTFSQNRLTLQCNGKEVELSKTEAGVLRIIFEKYPGVASREELLSEIWDDETFVEENTLNVTISRLRRRLEQVGSRLVVKSVRGVGYRIGEADHEG
;
A
#
# COMPACT_ATOMS: atom_id res chain seq x y z
N MET A 1 17.70 -11.03 0.60
CA MET A 1 17.89 -10.08 -0.51
C MET A 1 18.30 -8.73 0.08
N ARG A 2 19.23 -7.99 -0.52
CA ARG A 2 19.65 -6.67 -0.01
C ARG A 2 18.94 -5.61 -0.85
N TYR A 3 18.07 -4.80 -0.24
CA TYR A 3 17.33 -3.77 -0.94
C TYR A 3 18.22 -2.56 -1.26
N THR A 4 18.07 -2.00 -2.45
CA THR A 4 18.74 -0.77 -2.89
C THR A 4 17.80 0.41 -2.75
N ILE A 5 18.19 1.44 -2.01
CA ILE A 5 17.46 2.69 -1.84
C ILE A 5 18.17 3.77 -2.64
N MET A 6 17.47 4.41 -3.57
CA MET A 6 17.96 5.61 -4.25
C MET A 6 17.57 6.84 -3.43
N VAL A 7 18.53 7.72 -3.19
CA VAL A 7 18.31 8.99 -2.48
C VAL A 7 18.49 10.13 -3.47
N VAL A 8 17.45 10.92 -3.66
CA VAL A 8 17.41 12.12 -4.51
C VAL A 8 17.16 13.30 -3.58
N GLU A 9 18.25 13.89 -3.11
CA GLU A 9 18.29 14.97 -2.12
C GLU A 9 19.45 15.90 -2.52
N ASP A 10 19.19 17.20 -2.70
CA ASP A 10 20.20 18.16 -3.14
C ASP A 10 21.08 18.70 -2.02
N ASP A 11 20.62 18.59 -0.76
CA ASP A 11 21.44 18.85 0.41
C ASP A 11 22.41 17.67 0.66
N PRO A 12 23.73 17.88 0.45
CA PRO A 12 24.70 16.79 0.57
C PRO A 12 24.82 16.26 2.00
N ASP A 13 24.57 17.08 3.02
CA ASP A 13 24.66 16.69 4.42
C ASP A 13 23.49 15.77 4.79
N ILE A 14 22.29 16.10 4.33
CA ILE A 14 21.10 15.24 4.51
C ILE A 14 21.28 13.93 3.74
N GLY A 15 21.71 13.98 2.49
CA GLY A 15 21.94 12.79 1.67
C GLY A 15 22.99 11.86 2.28
N GLN A 16 24.10 12.40 2.80
CA GLN A 16 25.13 11.63 3.48
C GLN A 16 24.64 11.06 4.81
N LEU A 17 23.90 11.84 5.60
CA LEU A 17 23.32 11.41 6.87
C LEU A 17 22.37 10.23 6.69
N LEU A 18 21.45 10.33 5.73
CA LEU A 18 20.54 9.25 5.34
C LEU A 18 21.31 8.01 4.90
N SER A 19 22.35 8.19 4.06
CA SER A 19 23.15 7.08 3.57
C SER A 19 23.85 6.33 4.70
N LEU A 20 24.54 7.03 5.57
CA LEU A 20 25.27 6.44 6.69
C LEU A 20 24.33 5.71 7.68
N HIS A 21 23.14 6.31 7.91
CA HIS A 21 22.18 5.71 8.83
C HIS A 21 21.55 4.45 8.22
N LEU A 22 21.03 4.51 7.00
CA LEU A 22 20.35 3.39 6.35
C LEU A 22 21.28 2.21 6.05
N GLN A 23 22.57 2.46 5.81
CA GLN A 23 23.56 1.38 5.65
C GLN A 23 23.69 0.53 6.91
N LYS A 24 23.53 1.10 8.12
CA LYS A 24 23.55 0.34 9.39
C LYS A 24 22.40 -0.66 9.49
N PHE A 25 21.29 -0.40 8.78
CA PHE A 25 20.14 -1.30 8.70
C PHE A 25 20.21 -2.29 7.51
N GLY A 26 21.36 -2.37 6.86
CA GLY A 26 21.64 -3.37 5.81
C GLY A 26 21.15 -2.99 4.42
N PHE A 27 20.70 -1.75 4.18
CA PHE A 27 20.33 -1.27 2.86
C PHE A 27 21.56 -0.95 2.00
N SER A 28 21.44 -1.14 0.69
CA SER A 28 22.36 -0.58 -0.29
C SER A 28 21.86 0.81 -0.68
N LEU A 29 22.77 1.78 -0.78
CA LEU A 29 22.39 3.16 -1.08
C LEU A 29 22.96 3.61 -2.44
N TYR A 30 22.13 4.31 -3.20
CA TYR A 30 22.51 4.99 -4.42
C TYR A 30 22.16 6.47 -4.27
N LEU A 31 23.17 7.34 -4.17
CA LEU A 31 22.96 8.78 -4.09
C LEU A 31 22.89 9.35 -5.50
N CYS A 32 21.76 9.96 -5.86
CA CYS A 32 21.61 10.70 -7.10
C CYS A 32 22.52 11.95 -7.04
N ARG A 33 23.30 12.15 -8.09
CA ARG A 33 24.22 13.31 -8.19
C ARG A 33 23.87 14.24 -9.35
N ASP A 34 23.14 13.74 -10.33
CA ASP A 34 22.69 14.52 -11.47
C ASP A 34 21.18 14.75 -11.41
N PHE A 35 20.78 15.89 -10.86
CA PHE A 35 19.39 16.29 -10.72
C PHE A 35 18.73 16.71 -12.04
N SER A 36 19.51 16.83 -13.12
CA SER A 36 18.98 17.06 -14.46
C SER A 36 18.54 15.77 -15.15
N HIS A 37 19.08 14.63 -14.71
CA HIS A 37 18.89 13.31 -15.33
C HIS A 37 18.50 12.24 -14.28
N VAL A 38 17.62 12.59 -13.35
CA VAL A 38 17.19 11.66 -12.26
C VAL A 38 16.60 10.37 -12.80
N LEU A 39 15.93 10.41 -13.95
CA LEU A 39 15.34 9.21 -14.55
C LEU A 39 16.41 8.24 -15.07
N GLU A 40 17.47 8.72 -15.69
CA GLU A 40 18.61 7.91 -16.15
C GLU A 40 19.37 7.32 -14.96
N GLU A 41 19.55 8.11 -13.89
CA GLU A 41 20.14 7.65 -12.64
C GLU A 41 19.25 6.55 -11.98
N PHE A 42 17.93 6.71 -12.04
CA PHE A 42 16.98 5.71 -11.56
C PHE A 42 17.08 4.38 -12.35
N GLU A 43 17.11 4.46 -13.69
CA GLU A 43 17.24 3.28 -14.55
C GLU A 43 18.56 2.55 -14.29
N LYS A 44 19.65 3.27 -14.12
CA LYS A 44 20.98 2.74 -13.81
C LYS A 44 21.04 2.09 -12.42
N ALA A 45 20.44 2.72 -11.42
CA ALA A 45 20.44 2.22 -10.05
C ALA A 45 19.50 1.03 -9.84
N SER A 46 18.44 0.93 -10.65
CA SER A 46 17.36 -0.06 -10.51
C SER A 46 16.93 -0.25 -9.04
N PRO A 47 16.53 0.83 -8.35
CA PRO A 47 16.30 0.79 -6.91
C PRO A 47 15.00 0.06 -6.57
N HIS A 48 14.91 -0.40 -5.32
CA HIS A 48 13.72 -0.99 -4.74
C HIS A 48 12.82 0.06 -4.07
N LEU A 49 13.37 1.24 -3.76
CA LEU A 49 12.64 2.40 -3.22
C LEU A 49 13.41 3.66 -3.55
N VAL A 50 12.70 4.75 -3.82
CA VAL A 50 13.27 6.09 -3.99
C VAL A 50 12.88 6.96 -2.80
N LEU A 51 13.88 7.56 -2.12
CA LEU A 51 13.69 8.72 -1.26
C LEU A 51 13.82 9.95 -2.15
N LEU A 52 12.78 10.76 -2.24
CA LEU A 52 12.69 11.84 -3.21
C LEU A 52 12.34 13.15 -2.50
N ASP A 53 13.29 14.10 -2.49
CA ASP A 53 12.97 15.45 -2.04
C ASP A 53 12.02 16.12 -3.04
N ILE A 54 11.05 16.86 -2.51
CA ILE A 54 10.13 17.65 -3.31
C ILE A 54 10.85 18.89 -3.85
N ASN A 55 11.72 19.53 -3.05
CA ASN A 55 12.39 20.78 -3.39
C ASN A 55 13.76 20.52 -4.03
N LEU A 56 13.76 20.02 -5.25
CA LEU A 56 14.97 19.80 -6.02
C LEU A 56 15.28 20.98 -6.96
N PRO A 57 16.56 21.20 -7.30
CA PRO A 57 16.93 22.18 -8.32
C PRO A 57 16.41 21.76 -9.70
N MET A 58 16.03 22.72 -10.53
CA MET A 58 15.53 22.59 -11.92
C MET A 58 14.12 22.02 -12.04
N TYR A 59 13.88 20.80 -11.66
CA TYR A 59 12.57 20.13 -11.66
C TYR A 59 12.27 19.61 -10.27
N ASP A 60 11.05 19.83 -9.77
CA ASP A 60 10.63 19.37 -8.46
C ASP A 60 10.47 17.84 -8.38
N GLY A 61 10.33 17.34 -7.14
CA GLY A 61 10.17 15.91 -6.92
C GLY A 61 8.88 15.33 -7.54
N PHE A 62 7.82 16.14 -7.72
CA PHE A 62 6.58 15.67 -8.36
C PHE A 62 6.78 15.41 -9.85
N TYR A 63 7.53 16.27 -10.53
CA TYR A 63 7.93 16.05 -11.92
C TYR A 63 8.67 14.70 -12.07
N TRP A 64 9.67 14.47 -11.23
CA TRP A 64 10.43 13.23 -11.27
C TRP A 64 9.60 12.00 -10.88
N CYS A 65 8.73 12.12 -9.88
CA CYS A 65 7.78 11.07 -9.54
C CYS A 65 6.93 10.68 -10.76
N SER A 66 6.35 11.64 -11.46
CA SER A 66 5.56 11.39 -12.68
C SER A 66 6.36 10.64 -13.75
N LYS A 67 7.64 11.02 -13.97
CA LYS A 67 8.53 10.37 -14.95
C LYS A 67 8.86 8.93 -14.54
N ILE A 68 9.16 8.69 -13.26
CA ILE A 68 9.43 7.35 -12.73
C ILE A 68 8.17 6.49 -12.84
N ARG A 69 6.99 7.01 -12.46
CA ARG A 69 5.72 6.29 -12.51
C ARG A 69 5.32 5.85 -13.92
N ALA A 70 5.67 6.62 -14.94
CA ALA A 70 5.44 6.22 -16.33
C ALA A 70 6.23 4.97 -16.74
N LYS A 71 7.30 4.60 -16.00
CA LYS A 71 8.19 3.47 -16.32
C LYS A 71 8.20 2.37 -15.27
N SER A 72 7.90 2.67 -14.01
CA SER A 72 8.08 1.71 -12.91
C SER A 72 7.07 1.91 -11.78
N PRO A 73 6.59 0.82 -11.18
CA PRO A 73 5.80 0.84 -9.95
C PRO A 73 6.68 0.94 -8.68
N CYS A 74 7.98 1.24 -8.81
CA CYS A 74 8.90 1.37 -7.68
C CYS A 74 8.36 2.35 -6.63
N PRO A 75 8.24 1.99 -5.35
CA PRO A 75 7.71 2.88 -4.34
C PRO A 75 8.58 4.11 -4.14
N ILE A 76 7.94 5.25 -3.87
CA ILE A 76 8.59 6.54 -3.63
C ILE A 76 8.17 7.00 -2.23
N LEU A 77 9.15 7.37 -1.40
CA LEU A 77 8.95 8.05 -0.13
C LEU A 77 9.41 9.49 -0.28
N PHE A 78 8.45 10.42 -0.23
CA PHE A 78 8.76 11.84 -0.37
C PHE A 78 9.38 12.43 0.90
N LEU A 79 10.34 13.33 0.72
CA LEU A 79 10.87 14.21 1.75
C LEU A 79 10.33 15.63 1.47
N SER A 80 9.60 16.22 2.44
CA SER A 80 8.92 17.49 2.26
C SER A 80 9.31 18.49 3.35
N SER A 81 9.60 19.72 3.00
CA SER A 81 9.88 20.81 3.95
C SER A 81 8.63 21.59 4.39
N ARG A 82 7.45 21.32 3.82
CA ARG A 82 6.21 22.07 4.10
C ARG A 82 5.02 21.15 4.35
N SER A 83 4.17 21.51 5.31
CA SER A 83 2.88 20.86 5.54
C SER A 83 1.86 21.11 4.40
N ALA A 84 2.02 22.20 3.63
CA ALA A 84 1.15 22.48 2.48
C ALA A 84 1.48 21.60 1.25
N ASP A 85 2.72 21.09 1.16
CA ASP A 85 3.10 20.15 0.11
C ASP A 85 2.45 18.78 0.34
N SER A 86 2.09 18.47 1.60
CA SER A 86 1.42 17.22 1.95
C SER A 86 0.07 17.07 1.25
N ASP A 87 -0.70 18.14 1.07
CA ASP A 87 -2.01 18.09 0.41
C ASP A 87 -1.86 17.78 -1.10
N GLN A 88 -0.79 18.30 -1.74
CA GLN A 88 -0.48 17.95 -3.13
C GLN A 88 0.06 16.52 -3.25
N VAL A 89 0.87 16.08 -2.28
CA VAL A 89 1.35 14.69 -2.20
C VAL A 89 0.16 13.73 -2.05
N TYR A 90 -0.78 14.01 -1.16
CA TYR A 90 -2.00 13.19 -1.00
C TYR A 90 -2.83 13.11 -2.29
N ALA A 91 -2.94 14.21 -3.03
CA ALA A 91 -3.66 14.23 -4.30
C ALA A 91 -2.96 13.42 -5.41
N MET A 92 -1.64 13.28 -5.36
CA MET A 92 -0.82 12.52 -6.32
C MET A 92 -0.56 11.07 -5.90
N MET A 93 -0.75 10.75 -4.63
CA MET A 93 -0.51 9.41 -4.07
C MET A 93 -1.63 8.45 -4.50
N SER A 94 -1.36 7.64 -5.50
CA SER A 94 -2.19 6.47 -5.85
C SER A 94 -1.95 5.29 -4.88
N GLY A 95 -2.05 5.51 -3.55
CA GLY A 95 -2.11 4.48 -2.51
C GLY A 95 -0.86 3.62 -2.25
N ARG A 96 0.28 3.92 -2.89
CA ARG A 96 1.55 3.17 -2.71
C ARG A 96 2.71 4.00 -2.20
N ASP A 97 2.60 5.29 -2.28
CA ASP A 97 3.63 6.24 -1.88
C ASP A 97 3.33 6.82 -0.50
N ASP A 98 4.35 7.31 0.19
CA ASP A 98 4.24 7.90 1.52
C ASP A 98 5.16 9.14 1.59
N PHE A 99 5.10 9.92 2.65
CA PHE A 99 5.93 11.10 2.83
C PHE A 99 6.48 11.25 4.25
N VAL A 100 7.53 12.03 4.39
CA VAL A 100 8.12 12.45 5.67
C VAL A 100 8.38 13.94 5.62
N THR A 101 7.93 14.67 6.63
CA THR A 101 8.15 16.12 6.74
C THR A 101 9.51 16.42 7.37
N LYS A 102 10.24 17.37 6.79
CA LYS A 102 11.48 17.93 7.36
C LYS A 102 11.12 18.98 8.45
N PRO A 103 11.79 19.01 9.60
CA PRO A 103 12.85 18.07 10.03
C PRO A 103 12.28 16.70 10.46
N PHE A 104 13.00 15.65 10.12
CA PHE A 104 12.58 14.27 10.39
C PHE A 104 13.55 13.52 11.32
N SER A 105 13.02 12.52 12.01
CA SER A 105 13.84 11.50 12.67
C SER A 105 14.28 10.45 11.66
N LEU A 106 15.56 10.07 11.68
CA LEU A 106 16.11 9.00 10.84
C LEU A 106 15.43 7.65 11.12
N ASP A 107 15.02 7.43 12.37
CA ASP A 107 14.30 6.20 12.77
C ASP A 107 12.91 6.14 12.14
N VAL A 108 12.21 7.29 12.03
CA VAL A 108 10.91 7.38 11.34
C VAL A 108 11.07 7.09 9.85
N VAL A 109 12.11 7.64 9.20
CA VAL A 109 12.43 7.34 7.79
C VAL A 109 12.69 5.85 7.62
N THR A 110 13.52 5.26 8.48
CA THR A 110 13.86 3.83 8.44
C THR A 110 12.63 2.94 8.64
N ALA A 111 11.76 3.29 9.60
CA ALA A 111 10.53 2.55 9.86
C ALA A 111 9.59 2.59 8.64
N LYS A 112 9.40 3.76 8.03
CA LYS A 112 8.58 3.90 6.80
C LYS A 112 9.17 3.14 5.62
N ILE A 113 10.47 3.25 5.34
CA ILE A 113 11.16 2.46 4.31
C ILE A 113 10.93 0.97 4.53
N THR A 114 11.14 0.48 5.75
CA THR A 114 10.97 -0.94 6.09
C THR A 114 9.53 -1.39 5.86
N ALA A 115 8.55 -0.59 6.28
CA ALA A 115 7.13 -0.88 6.08
C ALA A 115 6.76 -0.92 4.58
N ILE A 116 7.23 0.06 3.79
CA ILE A 116 7.00 0.11 2.34
C ILE A 116 7.63 -1.10 1.66
N LEU A 117 8.92 -1.40 1.93
CA LEU A 117 9.62 -2.52 1.31
C LEU A 117 9.00 -3.87 1.69
N ARG A 118 8.59 -4.03 2.94
CA ARG A 118 7.88 -5.23 3.40
C ARG A 118 6.55 -5.39 2.67
N ARG A 119 5.79 -4.31 2.48
CA ARG A 119 4.52 -4.30 1.75
C ARG A 119 4.73 -4.58 0.26
N THR A 120 5.79 -4.05 -0.35
CA THR A 120 6.04 -4.13 -1.79
C THR A 120 6.79 -5.40 -2.21
N TYR A 121 7.75 -5.88 -1.40
CA TYR A 121 8.68 -6.96 -1.77
C TYR A 121 8.83 -8.07 -0.72
N GLY A 122 8.26 -7.93 0.46
CA GLY A 122 8.34 -8.92 1.55
C GLY A 122 7.37 -10.08 1.37
N GLU A 123 7.24 -10.92 2.38
CA GLU A 123 6.27 -12.02 2.40
C GLU A 123 4.83 -11.51 2.20
N TYR A 124 4.56 -10.27 2.59
CA TYR A 124 3.30 -9.58 2.29
C TYR A 124 3.18 -9.15 0.82
N ALA A 125 4.28 -8.96 0.09
CA ALA A 125 4.21 -8.63 -1.35
C ALA A 125 3.71 -9.80 -2.19
N SER A 126 4.03 -11.02 -1.81
CA SER A 126 3.45 -12.22 -2.43
C SER A 126 1.96 -12.36 -2.10
N ALA A 127 1.52 -11.89 -0.93
CA ALA A 127 0.11 -11.76 -0.58
C ALA A 127 -0.57 -10.59 -1.31
N TYR A 128 0.16 -9.51 -1.60
CA TYR A 128 -0.36 -8.35 -2.35
C TYR A 128 -0.30 -8.50 -3.88
N SER A 129 0.52 -9.41 -4.42
CA SER A 129 0.53 -9.76 -5.85
C SER A 129 -0.30 -11.01 -6.14
N SER A 130 -0.80 -11.70 -5.11
CA SER A 130 -1.52 -12.94 -5.27
C SER A 130 -3.02 -12.72 -5.31
N GLU A 131 -3.64 -13.40 -6.23
CA GLU A 131 -5.06 -13.68 -6.17
C GLU A 131 -5.32 -14.52 -4.92
N LEU A 132 -6.08 -13.99 -3.98
CA LEU A 132 -6.55 -14.75 -2.83
C LEU A 132 -7.70 -15.64 -3.29
N LYS A 133 -7.54 -16.95 -3.12
CA LYS A 133 -8.60 -17.93 -3.45
C LYS A 133 -9.30 -18.40 -2.18
N CYS A 134 -10.61 -18.34 -2.22
CA CYS A 134 -11.46 -18.85 -1.15
C CYS A 134 -12.70 -19.51 -1.77
N GLY A 135 -12.85 -20.82 -1.58
CA GLY A 135 -13.93 -21.58 -2.20
C GLY A 135 -13.97 -21.43 -3.72
N ASP A 136 -15.10 -20.96 -4.25
CA ASP A 136 -15.34 -20.72 -5.67
C ASP A 136 -14.90 -19.32 -6.15
N CYS A 137 -14.31 -18.51 -5.25
CA CYS A 137 -13.96 -17.14 -5.55
C CYS A 137 -12.45 -16.90 -5.62
N THR A 138 -12.06 -15.98 -6.48
CA THR A 138 -10.72 -15.41 -6.60
C THR A 138 -10.81 -13.90 -6.45
N PHE A 139 -10.12 -13.36 -5.45
CA PHE A 139 -10.01 -11.92 -5.22
C PHE A 139 -8.66 -11.41 -5.71
N SER A 140 -8.69 -10.47 -6.67
CA SER A 140 -7.50 -9.78 -7.17
C SER A 140 -7.36 -8.43 -6.47
N GLN A 141 -6.40 -8.36 -5.56
CA GLN A 141 -6.15 -7.15 -4.77
C GLN A 141 -5.62 -5.99 -5.63
N ASN A 142 -4.80 -6.29 -6.63
CA ASN A 142 -4.24 -5.25 -7.53
C ASN A 142 -5.29 -4.62 -8.44
N ARG A 143 -6.29 -5.41 -8.86
CA ARG A 143 -7.38 -4.94 -9.72
C ARG A 143 -8.61 -4.51 -8.93
N LEU A 144 -8.62 -4.74 -7.62
CA LEU A 144 -9.78 -4.55 -6.74
C LEU A 144 -11.01 -5.29 -7.29
N THR A 145 -10.83 -6.52 -7.79
CA THR A 145 -11.90 -7.30 -8.40
C THR A 145 -12.10 -8.63 -7.68
N LEU A 146 -13.35 -9.03 -7.56
CA LEU A 146 -13.78 -10.34 -7.07
C LEU A 146 -14.39 -11.12 -8.22
N GLN A 147 -13.83 -12.28 -8.51
CA GLN A 147 -14.28 -13.17 -9.56
C GLN A 147 -14.75 -14.50 -8.97
N CYS A 148 -15.95 -14.95 -9.34
CA CYS A 148 -16.49 -16.26 -8.95
C CYS A 148 -17.31 -16.80 -10.12
N ASN A 149 -17.17 -18.09 -10.43
CA ASN A 149 -17.96 -18.78 -11.47
C ASN A 149 -17.95 -18.06 -12.84
N GLY A 150 -16.84 -17.42 -13.20
CA GLY A 150 -16.70 -16.68 -14.48
C GLY A 150 -17.33 -15.28 -14.51
N LYS A 151 -17.95 -14.83 -13.41
CA LYS A 151 -18.45 -13.46 -13.23
C LYS A 151 -17.43 -12.66 -12.41
N GLU A 152 -17.26 -11.38 -12.78
CA GLU A 152 -16.35 -10.45 -12.08
C GLU A 152 -17.12 -9.19 -11.64
N VAL A 153 -16.74 -8.64 -10.48
CA VAL A 153 -17.26 -7.40 -9.94
C VAL A 153 -16.11 -6.56 -9.35
N GLU A 154 -16.16 -5.25 -9.57
CA GLU A 154 -15.22 -4.32 -8.94
C GLU A 154 -15.62 -4.02 -7.50
N LEU A 155 -14.61 -3.87 -6.64
CA LEU A 155 -14.73 -3.51 -5.24
C LEU A 155 -14.17 -2.10 -5.00
N SER A 156 -14.75 -1.35 -4.07
CA SER A 156 -14.09 -0.17 -3.53
C SER A 156 -12.84 -0.57 -2.73
N LYS A 157 -11.95 0.38 -2.47
CA LYS A 157 -10.74 0.14 -1.64
C LYS A 157 -11.11 -0.44 -0.27
N THR A 158 -12.10 0.16 0.39
CA THR A 158 -12.58 -0.28 1.70
C THR A 158 -13.20 -1.68 1.65
N GLU A 159 -14.02 -2.00 0.61
CA GLU A 159 -14.55 -3.35 0.39
C GLU A 159 -13.43 -4.37 0.18
N ALA A 160 -12.42 -4.01 -0.62
CA ALA A 160 -11.28 -4.86 -0.93
C ALA A 160 -10.40 -5.12 0.30
N GLY A 161 -10.11 -4.10 1.13
CA GLY A 161 -9.34 -4.24 2.36
C GLY A 161 -10.01 -5.17 3.36
N VAL A 162 -11.31 -4.97 3.61
CA VAL A 162 -12.11 -5.83 4.51
C VAL A 162 -12.20 -7.26 3.97
N LEU A 163 -12.44 -7.44 2.67
CA LEU A 163 -12.52 -8.76 2.06
C LEU A 163 -11.19 -9.51 2.15
N ARG A 164 -10.05 -8.81 1.95
CA ARG A 164 -8.72 -9.37 2.10
C ARG A 164 -8.53 -10.02 3.46
N ILE A 165 -8.76 -9.27 4.54
CA ILE A 165 -8.58 -9.78 5.90
C ILE A 165 -9.47 -11.00 6.16
N ILE A 166 -10.73 -10.96 5.71
CA ILE A 166 -11.65 -12.07 5.90
C ILE A 166 -11.19 -13.32 5.12
N PHE A 167 -10.65 -13.17 3.89
CA PHE A 167 -10.14 -14.28 3.09
C PHE A 167 -8.83 -14.84 3.66
N GLU A 168 -7.90 -13.99 4.12
CA GLU A 168 -6.65 -14.42 4.77
C GLU A 168 -6.89 -15.22 6.05
N LYS A 169 -7.96 -14.89 6.79
CA LYS A 169 -8.33 -15.59 8.03
C LYS A 169 -9.13 -16.89 7.80
N TYR A 170 -9.60 -17.13 6.57
CA TYR A 170 -10.39 -18.34 6.29
C TYR A 170 -9.60 -19.61 6.64
N PRO A 171 -10.24 -20.61 7.33
CA PRO A 171 -11.64 -20.69 7.77
C PRO A 171 -11.94 -19.99 9.11
N GLY A 172 -11.00 -19.27 9.70
CA GLY A 172 -11.11 -18.57 10.98
C GLY A 172 -12.02 -17.34 10.93
N VAL A 173 -11.95 -16.53 12.00
CA VAL A 173 -12.75 -15.32 12.20
C VAL A 173 -11.83 -14.10 12.17
N ALA A 174 -12.14 -13.10 11.38
CA ALA A 174 -11.55 -11.76 11.46
C ALA A 174 -12.27 -10.97 12.56
N SER A 175 -11.52 -10.42 13.50
CA SER A 175 -12.09 -9.63 14.60
C SER A 175 -12.61 -8.28 14.12
N ARG A 176 -13.54 -7.68 14.87
CA ARG A 176 -14.01 -6.32 14.55
C ARG A 176 -12.90 -5.28 14.62
N GLU A 177 -11.97 -5.43 15.55
CA GLU A 177 -10.83 -4.52 15.72
C GLU A 177 -9.88 -4.56 14.52
N GLU A 178 -9.54 -5.76 14.02
CA GLU A 178 -8.72 -5.93 12.82
C GLU A 178 -9.39 -5.30 11.59
N LEU A 179 -10.69 -5.50 11.41
CA LEU A 179 -11.44 -4.95 10.28
C LEU A 179 -11.62 -3.45 10.36
N LEU A 180 -11.83 -2.89 11.55
CA LEU A 180 -11.91 -1.45 11.77
C LEU A 180 -10.56 -0.77 11.56
N SER A 181 -9.47 -1.38 12.03
CA SER A 181 -8.10 -0.86 11.80
C SER A 181 -7.80 -0.70 10.31
N GLU A 182 -8.20 -1.68 9.47
CA GLU A 182 -8.03 -1.59 8.01
C GLU A 182 -8.82 -0.44 7.39
N ILE A 183 -10.03 -0.16 7.92
CA ILE A 183 -10.87 0.94 7.43
C ILE A 183 -10.30 2.30 7.88
N TRP A 184 -9.73 2.37 9.09
CA TRP A 184 -9.17 3.61 9.65
C TRP A 184 -7.89 4.07 8.95
N ASP A 185 -7.10 3.16 8.43
CA ASP A 185 -5.91 3.50 7.61
C ASP A 185 -6.29 4.22 6.29
N ASP A 186 -7.55 4.10 5.85
CA ASP A 186 -8.04 4.64 4.58
C ASP A 186 -8.94 5.90 4.76
N GLU A 187 -9.53 6.15 5.97
CA GLU A 187 -10.47 7.26 6.20
C GLU A 187 -10.23 7.97 7.55
N THR A 188 -10.19 9.30 7.53
CA THR A 188 -9.88 10.16 8.70
C THR A 188 -10.97 10.20 9.77
N PHE A 189 -12.18 9.70 9.50
CA PHE A 189 -13.32 9.62 10.44
C PHE A 189 -14.16 8.37 10.13
N VAL A 190 -14.03 7.32 10.93
CA VAL A 190 -14.82 6.10 10.78
C VAL A 190 -15.76 5.91 11.98
N GLU A 191 -17.05 6.00 11.72
CA GLU A 191 -18.07 5.54 12.65
C GLU A 191 -18.18 4.00 12.62
N GLU A 192 -18.55 3.37 13.76
CA GLU A 192 -18.82 1.90 13.82
C GLU A 192 -19.83 1.41 12.76
N ASN A 193 -20.67 2.28 12.25
CA ASN A 193 -21.60 2.02 11.16
C ASN A 193 -20.91 1.68 9.83
N THR A 194 -19.70 2.19 9.57
CA THR A 194 -18.99 2.00 8.31
C THR A 194 -18.66 0.53 8.06
N LEU A 195 -18.22 -0.21 9.08
CA LEU A 195 -17.94 -1.64 8.96
C LEU A 195 -19.20 -2.44 8.60
N ASN A 196 -20.34 -2.17 9.27
CA ASN A 196 -21.58 -2.87 9.00
C ASN A 196 -22.09 -2.61 7.57
N VAL A 197 -21.94 -1.37 7.08
CA VAL A 197 -22.28 -0.99 5.71
C VAL A 197 -21.36 -1.70 4.71
N THR A 198 -20.05 -1.74 4.97
CA THR A 198 -19.07 -2.42 4.13
C THR A 198 -19.34 -3.93 4.06
N ILE A 199 -19.63 -4.57 5.18
CA ILE A 199 -20.03 -5.99 5.23
C ILE A 199 -21.31 -6.24 4.41
N SER A 200 -22.30 -5.35 4.53
CA SER A 200 -23.54 -5.45 3.73
C SER A 200 -23.28 -5.36 2.22
N ARG A 201 -22.37 -4.45 1.82
CA ARG A 201 -21.97 -4.30 0.43
C ARG A 201 -21.22 -5.55 -0.06
N LEU A 202 -20.28 -6.08 0.71
CA LEU A 202 -19.55 -7.30 0.38
C LEU A 202 -20.48 -8.52 0.19
N ARG A 203 -21.51 -8.66 1.01
CA ARG A 203 -22.53 -9.70 0.82
C ARG A 203 -23.20 -9.58 -0.54
N ARG A 204 -23.61 -8.35 -0.93
CA ARG A 204 -24.19 -8.09 -2.26
C ARG A 204 -23.21 -8.38 -3.40
N ARG A 205 -21.91 -8.07 -3.23
CA ARG A 205 -20.89 -8.38 -4.24
C ARG A 205 -20.75 -9.88 -4.45
N LEU A 206 -20.71 -10.67 -3.38
CA LEU A 206 -20.69 -12.14 -3.45
C LEU A 206 -21.94 -12.70 -4.15
N GLU A 207 -23.12 -12.16 -3.84
CA GLU A 207 -24.37 -12.52 -4.53
C GLU A 207 -24.33 -12.18 -6.02
N GLN A 208 -23.83 -10.98 -6.40
CA GLN A 208 -23.72 -10.53 -7.79
C GLN A 208 -22.86 -11.44 -8.65
N VAL A 209 -21.77 -11.98 -8.11
CA VAL A 209 -20.91 -12.94 -8.81
C VAL A 209 -21.41 -14.39 -8.70
N GLY A 210 -22.52 -14.61 -8.03
CA GLY A 210 -23.12 -15.95 -7.88
C GLY A 210 -22.26 -16.90 -7.04
N SER A 211 -21.56 -16.37 -6.05
CA SER A 211 -20.73 -17.17 -5.15
C SER A 211 -21.60 -18.02 -4.20
N ARG A 212 -21.05 -19.20 -3.84
CA ARG A 212 -21.59 -20.00 -2.74
C ARG A 212 -21.13 -19.51 -1.37
N LEU A 213 -20.15 -18.60 -1.36
CA LEU A 213 -19.62 -18.01 -0.14
C LEU A 213 -20.49 -16.86 0.34
N VAL A 214 -20.61 -16.76 1.67
CA VAL A 214 -21.30 -15.66 2.36
C VAL A 214 -20.47 -15.16 3.52
N VAL A 215 -20.55 -13.85 3.82
CA VAL A 215 -19.95 -13.27 5.03
C VAL A 215 -20.91 -13.51 6.21
N LYS A 216 -20.55 -14.44 7.11
CA LYS A 216 -21.32 -14.76 8.34
C LYS A 216 -20.81 -13.90 9.50
N SER A 217 -21.73 -13.35 10.29
CA SER A 217 -21.40 -12.66 11.55
C SER A 217 -21.17 -13.68 12.66
N VAL A 218 -20.09 -13.49 13.44
CA VAL A 218 -19.82 -14.25 14.66
C VAL A 218 -20.05 -13.33 15.86
N ARG A 219 -21.13 -13.58 16.60
CA ARG A 219 -21.60 -12.70 17.68
C ARG A 219 -20.50 -12.43 18.70
N GLY A 220 -20.23 -11.14 18.96
CA GLY A 220 -19.23 -10.69 19.94
C GLY A 220 -17.78 -10.86 19.50
N VAL A 221 -17.50 -11.39 18.29
CA VAL A 221 -16.11 -11.62 17.80
C VAL A 221 -15.83 -10.84 16.52
N GLY A 222 -16.60 -11.07 15.45
CA GLY A 222 -16.32 -10.44 14.17
C GLY A 222 -17.04 -11.09 13.00
N TYR A 223 -16.32 -11.32 11.89
CA TYR A 223 -16.88 -11.85 10.67
C TYR A 223 -16.00 -12.98 10.09
N ARG A 224 -16.62 -13.91 9.38
CA ARG A 224 -15.91 -14.96 8.65
C ARG A 224 -16.59 -15.27 7.32
N ILE A 225 -15.86 -15.87 6.41
CA ILE A 225 -16.44 -16.52 5.23
C ILE A 225 -16.98 -17.91 5.62
N GLY A 226 -18.10 -18.26 5.05
CA GLY A 226 -18.68 -19.59 5.12
C GLY A 226 -19.52 -19.85 3.89
N GLU A 227 -19.89 -21.09 3.65
CA GLU A 227 -20.83 -21.44 2.60
C GLU A 227 -22.26 -21.03 3.00
N ALA A 228 -23.06 -20.65 2.00
CA ALA A 228 -24.49 -20.45 2.19
C ALA A 228 -25.08 -21.79 2.66
N ASP A 229 -25.89 -21.76 3.74
CA ASP A 229 -26.59 -22.94 4.19
C ASP A 229 -27.61 -23.30 3.09
N HIS A 230 -27.40 -24.41 2.40
CA HIS A 230 -28.41 -24.97 1.54
C HIS A 230 -29.52 -25.50 2.49
N GLU A 231 -30.56 -24.70 2.69
CA GLU A 231 -31.84 -25.28 3.14
C GLU A 231 -32.28 -26.26 2.06
N GLY A 232 -32.28 -27.57 2.40
CA GLY A 232 -32.79 -28.64 1.59
C GLY A 232 -34.32 -28.64 1.51
#